data_0ae0d3cac07dd7192abe25648f15045a
#
_entry.id   0ae0d3cac07dd7192abe25648f15045a
#
_cell.length_a   1.000
_cell.length_b   1.000
_cell.length_c   1.000
_cell.angle_alpha   90.00
_cell.angle_beta   90.00
_cell.angle_gamma   90.00
#
_symmetry.space_group_name_H-M   'P 1'
#
loop_
_entity.id
_entity.type
_entity.pdbx_description
1 polymer ?
#
loop_
_entity_poly.entity_id
_entity_poly.type
_entity_poly.pdbx_seq_one_letter_code
_entity_poly.pdbx_strand_id
1 'polypeptide(L)'
;MRKIINIILVAIIIVCLSIIGYKYYNYNKDDKLNSEIQDLQPVINEASDSDNNSSGENDGQDQSKEGNYVNSANEEELKSINSDYKMWIQIENTNINYPVVQGSDNDYYLKHNFRKESNISGTVFVESANDIDNDKNIILYGHNMRNGTMFNNITNYKEESFFNEDNKISIIMNNTLYEYEVFSVYVKRSEERRVGKECNAWC
;
A
#
# COMPACT_ATOMS: atom_id res chain seq x y z
N MET A 1 5.36 -51.93 16.91
CA MET A 1 5.09 -50.56 17.37
C MET A 1 6.12 -49.54 16.90
N ARG A 2 7.45 -49.63 17.16
CA ARG A 2 8.46 -48.65 16.71
C ARG A 2 8.47 -48.37 15.20
N LYS A 3 8.34 -49.39 14.34
CA LYS A 3 8.29 -49.18 12.86
C LYS A 3 7.09 -48.37 12.40
N ILE A 4 5.92 -48.54 13.03
CA ILE A 4 4.70 -47.80 12.71
C ILE A 4 4.86 -46.33 13.12
N ILE A 5 5.43 -46.09 14.30
CA ILE A 5 5.70 -44.74 14.79
C ILE A 5 6.66 -44.01 13.84
N ASN A 6 7.73 -44.66 13.39
CA ASN A 6 8.67 -44.06 12.44
C ASN A 6 8.02 -43.72 11.10
N ILE A 7 7.12 -44.56 10.59
CA ILE A 7 6.38 -44.29 9.35
C ILE A 7 5.49 -43.08 9.52
N ILE A 8 4.78 -42.98 10.64
CA ILE A 8 3.92 -41.79 10.96
C ILE A 8 4.76 -40.53 11.06
N LEU A 9 5.91 -40.56 11.73
CA LEU A 9 6.81 -39.41 11.83
C LEU A 9 7.32 -38.94 10.46
N VAL A 10 7.74 -39.88 9.62
CA VAL A 10 8.17 -39.54 8.24
C VAL A 10 7.02 -38.93 7.42
N ALA A 11 5.80 -39.48 7.53
CA ALA A 11 4.64 -38.93 6.86
C ALA A 11 4.35 -37.46 7.32
N ILE A 12 4.44 -37.19 8.64
CA ILE A 12 4.27 -35.85 9.19
C ILE A 12 5.35 -34.90 8.64
N ILE A 13 6.61 -35.33 8.59
CA ILE A 13 7.71 -34.52 8.04
C ILE A 13 7.44 -34.18 6.58
N ILE A 14 7.00 -35.14 5.75
CA ILE A 14 6.70 -34.90 4.34
C ILE A 14 5.58 -33.86 4.21
N VAL A 15 4.51 -33.97 5.00
CA VAL A 15 3.41 -33.01 5.01
C VAL A 15 3.90 -31.61 5.41
N CYS A 16 4.70 -31.52 6.47
CA CYS A 16 5.27 -30.23 6.90
C CYS A 16 6.16 -29.60 5.82
N LEU A 17 7.02 -30.39 5.18
CA LEU A 17 7.89 -29.90 4.09
C LEU A 17 7.06 -29.46 2.88
N SER A 18 5.98 -30.15 2.56
CA SER A 18 5.06 -29.77 1.48
C SER A 18 4.37 -28.43 1.76
N ILE A 19 3.91 -28.23 3.00
CA ILE A 19 3.30 -26.94 3.41
C ILE A 19 4.30 -25.79 3.36
N ILE A 20 5.53 -26.01 3.84
CA ILE A 20 6.61 -25.02 3.80
C ILE A 20 6.96 -24.70 2.34
N GLY A 21 7.15 -25.71 1.50
CA GLY A 21 7.43 -25.53 0.08
C GLY A 21 6.33 -24.77 -0.66
N TYR A 22 5.06 -25.09 -0.38
CA TYR A 22 3.92 -24.37 -0.94
C TYR A 22 3.88 -22.89 -0.53
N LYS A 23 4.13 -22.60 0.77
CA LYS A 23 4.20 -21.21 1.24
C LYS A 23 5.36 -20.45 0.61
N TYR A 24 6.53 -21.06 0.54
CA TYR A 24 7.71 -20.45 -0.08
C TYR A 24 7.48 -20.16 -1.58
N TYR A 25 6.87 -21.08 -2.31
CA TYR A 25 6.50 -20.88 -3.71
C TYR A 25 5.54 -19.69 -3.89
N ASN A 26 4.51 -19.57 -3.03
CA ASN A 26 3.57 -18.47 -3.09
C ASN A 26 4.27 -17.12 -2.79
N TYR A 27 5.12 -17.04 -1.77
CA TYR A 27 5.86 -15.81 -1.49
C TYR A 27 6.74 -15.37 -2.67
N ASN A 28 7.48 -16.29 -3.28
CA ASN A 28 8.30 -15.95 -4.44
C ASN A 28 7.46 -15.51 -5.66
N LYS A 29 6.27 -16.09 -5.85
CA LYS A 29 5.33 -15.66 -6.89
C LYS A 29 4.84 -14.24 -6.63
N ASP A 30 4.54 -13.92 -5.37
CA ASP A 30 4.06 -12.62 -4.93
C ASP A 30 5.14 -11.54 -5.10
N ASP A 31 6.36 -11.83 -4.68
CA ASP A 31 7.49 -10.91 -4.81
C ASP A 31 7.79 -10.59 -6.28
N LYS A 32 7.73 -11.60 -7.16
CA LYS A 32 7.90 -11.40 -8.60
C LYS A 32 6.78 -10.54 -9.20
N LEU A 33 5.53 -10.81 -8.85
CA LEU A 33 4.42 -10.00 -9.32
C LEU A 33 4.52 -8.56 -8.83
N ASN A 34 4.87 -8.37 -7.56
CA ASN A 34 5.04 -7.02 -7.00
C ASN A 34 6.17 -6.26 -7.72
N SER A 35 7.29 -6.92 -8.06
CA SER A 35 8.36 -6.27 -8.81
C SER A 35 7.92 -5.91 -10.24
N GLU A 36 7.20 -6.80 -10.95
CA GLU A 36 6.64 -6.50 -12.27
C GLU A 36 5.66 -5.31 -12.23
N ILE A 37 4.86 -5.21 -11.19
CA ILE A 37 3.93 -4.09 -11.01
C ILE A 37 4.67 -2.81 -10.60
N GLN A 38 5.74 -2.92 -9.80
CA GLN A 38 6.57 -1.78 -9.43
C GLN A 38 7.30 -1.15 -10.63
N ASP A 39 7.64 -1.93 -11.65
CA ASP A 39 8.19 -1.41 -12.91
C ASP A 39 7.19 -0.49 -13.65
N LEU A 40 5.89 -0.61 -13.34
CA LEU A 40 4.83 0.26 -13.86
C LEU A 40 4.53 1.47 -12.94
N GLN A 41 5.37 1.73 -11.93
CA GLN A 41 5.18 2.90 -11.08
C GLN A 41 5.07 4.18 -11.93
N PRO A 42 4.06 5.03 -11.69
CA PRO A 42 3.98 6.31 -12.36
C PRO A 42 5.22 7.16 -12.08
N VAL A 43 5.91 7.62 -13.15
CA VAL A 43 7.14 8.40 -13.02
C VAL A 43 6.79 9.87 -12.84
N ILE A 44 7.36 10.46 -11.79
CA ILE A 44 7.30 11.90 -11.52
C ILE A 44 8.35 12.58 -12.39
N ASN A 45 7.92 13.27 -13.45
CA ASN A 45 8.79 14.16 -14.18
C ASN A 45 8.56 15.58 -13.63
N GLU A 46 9.51 16.10 -12.87
CA GLU A 46 9.54 17.52 -12.57
C GLU A 46 9.66 18.26 -13.90
N ALA A 47 8.67 19.11 -14.22
CA ALA A 47 8.77 20.00 -15.35
C ALA A 47 10.01 20.87 -15.11
N SER A 48 11.05 20.70 -15.95
CA SER A 48 12.19 21.60 -15.95
C SER A 48 11.65 23.02 -16.17
N ASP A 49 11.80 23.87 -15.19
CA ASP A 49 11.59 25.31 -15.28
C ASP A 49 12.42 25.85 -16.45
N SER A 50 11.80 25.97 -17.61
CA SER A 50 12.31 26.87 -18.65
C SER A 50 11.71 28.23 -18.40
N ASP A 51 12.54 29.11 -17.89
CA ASP A 51 12.43 30.56 -17.80
C ASP A 51 11.16 31.17 -18.40
N ASN A 52 10.27 31.67 -17.52
CA ASN A 52 9.60 32.92 -17.83
C ASN A 52 9.38 33.74 -16.55
N ASN A 53 10.23 34.75 -16.41
CA ASN A 53 10.21 35.84 -15.47
C ASN A 53 8.89 36.63 -15.65
N SER A 54 7.97 36.57 -14.68
CA SER A 54 6.98 37.60 -14.49
C SER A 54 6.59 37.71 -13.01
N SER A 55 6.99 38.81 -12.44
CA SER A 55 6.68 39.30 -11.09
C SER A 55 5.19 39.48 -10.85
N GLY A 56 4.69 38.94 -9.73
CA GLY A 56 3.35 39.21 -9.22
C GLY A 56 3.19 38.64 -7.81
N GLU A 57 3.31 39.54 -6.80
CA GLU A 57 2.97 39.28 -5.41
C GLU A 57 1.49 38.88 -5.28
N ASN A 58 1.17 37.82 -4.52
CA ASN A 58 0.05 37.85 -3.55
C ASN A 58 0.00 36.57 -2.67
N ASP A 59 0.06 36.85 -1.42
CA ASP A 59 -0.72 36.43 -0.24
C ASP A 59 -1.16 34.96 -0.06
N GLY A 60 -0.75 34.45 1.09
CA GLY A 60 -0.92 33.16 1.75
C GLY A 60 -2.16 32.35 1.45
N GLN A 61 -1.90 31.13 0.97
CA GLN A 61 -2.81 30.00 1.13
C GLN A 61 -1.99 28.69 1.10
N ASP A 62 -2.41 27.78 1.98
CA ASP A 62 -2.00 26.41 2.15
C ASP A 62 -1.61 25.75 0.78
N GLN A 63 -0.31 25.56 0.53
CA GLN A 63 0.17 25.04 -0.74
C GLN A 63 0.47 23.55 -0.61
N SER A 64 -0.54 22.74 -0.89
CA SER A 64 -0.27 21.45 -1.52
C SER A 64 0.45 21.72 -2.85
N LYS A 65 1.72 21.32 -2.96
CA LYS A 65 2.46 21.44 -4.22
C LYS A 65 1.86 20.48 -5.25
N GLU A 66 0.94 20.97 -6.07
CA GLU A 66 0.52 20.27 -7.28
C GLU A 66 1.66 20.31 -8.30
N GLY A 67 2.40 19.20 -8.42
CA GLY A 67 3.34 19.00 -9.51
C GLY A 67 2.61 18.40 -10.72
N ASN A 68 2.65 19.03 -11.89
CA ASN A 68 2.15 18.46 -13.15
C ASN A 68 3.05 17.30 -13.59
N TYR A 69 2.49 16.09 -13.70
CA TYR A 69 3.21 14.89 -14.15
C TYR A 69 2.93 14.61 -15.63
N VAL A 70 4.00 14.34 -16.37
CA VAL A 70 3.92 14.05 -17.81
C VAL A 70 4.22 12.56 -18.03
N ASN A 71 3.52 11.64 -17.37
CA ASN A 71 3.52 10.25 -17.83
C ASN A 71 2.24 9.50 -17.41
N SER A 72 1.15 9.77 -18.13
CA SER A 72 -0.13 9.07 -17.99
C SER A 72 -0.09 7.61 -18.47
N ALA A 73 0.94 7.22 -19.25
CA ALA A 73 1.00 5.89 -19.86
C ALA A 73 0.97 4.76 -18.80
N ASN A 74 1.69 4.93 -17.70
CA ASN A 74 1.76 3.90 -16.66
C ASN A 74 0.43 3.80 -15.88
N GLU A 75 -0.26 4.90 -15.61
CA GLU A 75 -1.58 4.85 -14.95
C GLU A 75 -2.64 4.18 -15.85
N GLU A 76 -2.61 4.43 -17.16
CA GLU A 76 -3.52 3.78 -18.10
C GLU A 76 -3.22 2.28 -18.19
N GLU A 77 -1.96 1.87 -18.20
CA GLU A 77 -1.56 0.47 -18.17
C GLU A 77 -2.02 -0.21 -16.86
N LEU A 78 -1.81 0.41 -15.70
CA LEU A 78 -2.30 -0.10 -14.42
C LEU A 78 -3.82 -0.25 -14.40
N LYS A 79 -4.57 0.73 -14.93
CA LYS A 79 -6.04 0.66 -15.09
C LYS A 79 -6.47 -0.44 -16.07
N SER A 80 -5.66 -0.74 -17.09
CA SER A 80 -5.94 -1.83 -18.03
C SER A 80 -5.76 -3.21 -17.39
N ILE A 81 -4.77 -3.36 -16.49
CA ILE A 81 -4.53 -4.60 -15.73
C ILE A 81 -5.62 -4.79 -14.68
N ASN A 82 -5.98 -3.72 -13.97
CA ASN A 82 -7.02 -3.75 -12.95
C ASN A 82 -7.86 -2.45 -12.95
N SER A 83 -9.10 -2.56 -13.39
CA SER A 83 -10.05 -1.44 -13.45
C SER A 83 -10.37 -0.81 -12.08
N ASP A 84 -10.05 -1.50 -10.97
CA ASP A 84 -10.25 -1.01 -9.61
C ASP A 84 -9.06 -0.15 -9.12
N TYR A 85 -8.00 0.01 -9.94
CA TYR A 85 -6.86 0.89 -9.64
C TYR A 85 -7.33 2.33 -9.43
N LYS A 86 -6.83 2.97 -8.37
CA LYS A 86 -7.17 4.34 -8.00
C LYS A 86 -5.96 5.25 -7.90
N MET A 87 -4.89 4.80 -7.27
CA MET A 87 -3.72 5.60 -6.99
C MET A 87 -2.49 4.72 -6.75
N TRP A 88 -1.34 5.35 -6.64
CA TRP A 88 -0.09 4.72 -6.22
C TRP A 88 0.36 5.31 -4.90
N ILE A 89 0.79 4.47 -3.95
CA ILE A 89 1.37 4.92 -2.67
C ILE A 89 2.84 4.58 -2.59
N GLN A 90 3.64 5.54 -2.14
CA GLN A 90 5.03 5.35 -1.77
C GLN A 90 5.32 6.04 -0.44
N ILE A 91 6.09 5.38 0.44
CA ILE A 91 6.54 5.97 1.71
C ILE A 91 8.06 5.92 1.74
N GLU A 92 8.69 7.07 1.91
CA GLU A 92 10.15 7.20 1.95
C GLU A 92 10.77 6.36 3.08
N ASN A 93 11.98 5.87 2.86
CA ASN A 93 12.73 5.03 3.78
C ASN A 93 12.00 3.74 4.21
N THR A 94 11.06 3.27 3.37
CA THR A 94 10.33 2.01 3.56
C THR A 94 10.27 1.20 2.27
N ASN A 95 9.80 -0.06 2.37
CA ASN A 95 9.48 -0.89 1.21
C ASN A 95 8.05 -0.66 0.68
N ILE A 96 7.32 0.34 1.22
CA ILE A 96 5.95 0.61 0.80
C ILE A 96 6.00 1.39 -0.51
N ASN A 97 5.71 0.69 -1.59
CA ASN A 97 5.68 1.20 -2.96
C ASN A 97 4.72 0.34 -3.78
N TYR A 98 3.42 0.64 -3.72
CA TYR A 98 2.36 -0.23 -4.22
C TYR A 98 1.25 0.51 -4.95
N PRO A 99 0.61 -0.15 -5.96
CA PRO A 99 -0.67 0.31 -6.46
C PRO A 99 -1.75 0.14 -5.39
N VAL A 100 -2.69 1.05 -5.37
CA VAL A 100 -3.85 1.06 -4.48
C VAL A 100 -5.11 0.90 -5.31
N VAL A 101 -5.97 -0.01 -4.88
CA VAL A 101 -7.24 -0.33 -5.54
C VAL A 101 -8.42 0.05 -4.66
N GLN A 102 -9.63 0.10 -5.25
CA GLN A 102 -10.87 0.21 -4.48
C GLN A 102 -11.88 -0.80 -5.00
N GLY A 103 -12.22 -1.79 -4.18
CA GLY A 103 -13.24 -2.78 -4.47
C GLY A 103 -14.63 -2.34 -4.04
N SER A 104 -15.61 -3.19 -4.28
CA SER A 104 -16.99 -3.01 -3.80
C SER A 104 -17.18 -3.34 -2.33
N ASP A 105 -16.18 -3.97 -1.69
CA ASP A 105 -16.16 -4.36 -0.28
C ASP A 105 -14.74 -4.29 0.29
N ASN A 106 -14.61 -4.46 1.61
CA ASN A 106 -13.33 -4.40 2.32
C ASN A 106 -12.68 -5.77 2.54
N ASP A 107 -13.20 -6.85 1.94
CA ASP A 107 -12.74 -8.21 2.17
C ASP A 107 -12.01 -8.80 0.95
N TYR A 108 -12.41 -8.44 -0.26
CA TYR A 108 -11.91 -9.02 -1.50
C TYR A 108 -10.40 -8.88 -1.62
N TYR A 109 -9.88 -7.65 -1.52
CA TYR A 109 -8.45 -7.36 -1.68
C TYR A 109 -7.57 -7.75 -0.48
N LEU A 110 -8.16 -8.21 0.63
CA LEU A 110 -7.40 -8.89 1.69
C LEU A 110 -6.81 -10.22 1.22
N LYS A 111 -7.37 -10.84 0.17
CA LYS A 111 -7.01 -12.19 -0.30
C LYS A 111 -6.75 -12.27 -1.80
N HIS A 112 -6.67 -11.14 -2.48
CA HIS A 112 -6.42 -11.07 -3.92
C HIS A 112 -5.33 -10.04 -4.22
N ASN A 113 -4.41 -10.42 -5.13
CA ASN A 113 -3.36 -9.54 -5.61
C ASN A 113 -3.91 -8.49 -6.62
N PHE A 114 -3.03 -7.63 -7.10
CA PHE A 114 -3.39 -6.58 -8.07
C PHE A 114 -4.00 -7.15 -9.37
N ARG A 115 -3.65 -8.37 -9.78
CA ARG A 115 -4.23 -9.07 -10.94
C ARG A 115 -5.52 -9.83 -10.61
N LYS A 116 -6.11 -9.61 -9.44
CA LYS A 116 -7.32 -10.29 -8.95
C LYS A 116 -7.17 -11.81 -8.77
N GLU A 117 -5.93 -12.31 -8.66
CA GLU A 117 -5.66 -13.71 -8.34
C GLU A 117 -5.63 -13.90 -6.81
N SER A 118 -6.03 -15.09 -6.34
CA SER A 118 -5.96 -15.43 -4.91
C SER A 118 -4.52 -15.34 -4.38
N ASN A 119 -4.34 -14.59 -3.30
CA ASN A 119 -3.05 -14.26 -2.73
C ASN A 119 -3.17 -13.97 -1.23
N ILE A 120 -2.21 -14.43 -0.43
CA ILE A 120 -2.22 -14.24 1.03
C ILE A 120 -1.75 -12.84 1.46
N SER A 121 -0.99 -12.16 0.62
CA SER A 121 -0.48 -10.79 0.89
C SER A 121 -1.52 -9.72 0.54
N GLY A 122 -2.51 -10.07 -0.26
CA GLY A 122 -3.53 -9.15 -0.73
C GLY A 122 -2.97 -8.00 -1.59
N THR A 123 -3.70 -6.92 -1.63
CA THR A 123 -3.33 -5.65 -2.26
C THR A 123 -3.68 -4.51 -1.30
N VAL A 124 -2.97 -3.38 -1.36
CA VAL A 124 -3.37 -2.17 -0.65
C VAL A 124 -4.65 -1.63 -1.28
N PHE A 125 -5.65 -1.29 -0.46
CA PHE A 125 -6.94 -0.84 -0.96
C PHE A 125 -7.57 0.27 -0.13
N VAL A 126 -8.40 1.06 -0.77
CA VAL A 126 -9.21 2.13 -0.16
C VAL A 126 -10.46 1.52 0.47
N GLU A 127 -10.90 2.05 1.61
CA GLU A 127 -12.22 1.77 2.20
C GLU A 127 -13.32 1.85 1.14
N SER A 128 -14.12 0.79 1.01
CA SER A 128 -15.13 0.68 -0.04
C SER A 128 -16.20 1.79 0.01
N ALA A 129 -16.45 2.35 1.19
CA ALA A 129 -17.41 3.42 1.40
C ALA A 129 -16.84 4.83 1.15
N ASN A 130 -15.51 4.98 0.96
CA ASN A 130 -14.92 6.28 0.68
C ASN A 130 -15.23 6.77 -0.74
N ASP A 131 -15.59 8.03 -0.83
CA ASP A 131 -15.58 8.79 -2.09
C ASP A 131 -14.24 9.52 -2.21
N ILE A 132 -13.35 9.00 -3.07
CA ILE A 132 -11.96 9.50 -3.19
C ILE A 132 -11.93 10.97 -3.63
N ASP A 133 -12.91 11.40 -4.42
CA ASP A 133 -12.93 12.75 -4.98
C ASP A 133 -13.53 13.79 -4.02
N ASN A 134 -14.34 13.36 -3.06
CA ASN A 134 -15.11 14.30 -2.21
C ASN A 134 -14.83 14.14 -0.70
N ASP A 135 -14.36 12.97 -0.25
CA ASP A 135 -14.09 12.76 1.17
C ASP A 135 -12.78 13.44 1.60
N LYS A 136 -12.82 14.10 2.76
CA LYS A 136 -11.62 14.72 3.38
C LYS A 136 -10.72 13.71 4.08
N ASN A 137 -11.22 12.51 4.34
CA ASN A 137 -10.51 11.44 5.03
C ASN A 137 -10.62 10.15 4.22
N ILE A 138 -9.51 9.74 3.63
CA ILE A 138 -9.40 8.52 2.85
C ILE A 138 -8.70 7.46 3.69
N ILE A 139 -9.33 6.31 3.85
CA ILE A 139 -8.80 5.21 4.65
C ILE A 139 -8.20 4.16 3.73
N LEU A 140 -6.92 3.84 3.95
CA LEU A 140 -6.21 2.78 3.23
C LEU A 140 -6.00 1.57 4.14
N TYR A 141 -6.21 0.38 3.60
CA TYR A 141 -5.95 -0.90 4.25
C TYR A 141 -4.83 -1.65 3.55
N GLY A 142 -4.04 -2.37 4.32
CA GLY A 142 -3.02 -3.27 3.82
C GLY A 142 -2.57 -4.24 4.92
N HIS A 143 -2.13 -5.44 4.51
CA HIS A 143 -1.62 -6.42 5.45
C HIS A 143 -0.29 -5.97 6.07
N ASN A 144 -0.08 -6.32 7.34
CA ASN A 144 1.22 -6.27 8.00
C ASN A 144 1.89 -7.64 7.85
N MET A 145 2.67 -7.85 6.78
CA MET A 145 3.27 -9.14 6.45
C MET A 145 4.59 -9.36 7.18
N ARG A 146 4.80 -10.57 7.74
CA ARG A 146 6.01 -10.91 8.48
C ARG A 146 7.28 -10.92 7.62
N ASN A 147 7.16 -11.05 6.30
CA ASN A 147 8.29 -10.98 5.35
C ASN A 147 8.71 -9.54 5.02
N GLY A 148 8.15 -8.52 5.68
CA GLY A 148 8.51 -7.13 5.48
C GLY A 148 7.78 -6.44 4.32
N THR A 149 6.83 -7.13 3.66
CA THR A 149 6.05 -6.58 2.53
C THR A 149 4.75 -5.92 3.02
N MET A 150 4.04 -5.31 2.10
CA MET A 150 2.80 -4.57 2.31
C MET A 150 3.00 -3.44 3.34
N PHE A 151 2.11 -3.24 4.30
CA PHE A 151 2.20 -2.20 5.32
C PHE A 151 3.06 -2.58 6.55
N ASN A 152 3.95 -3.59 6.43
CA ASN A 152 4.81 -3.97 7.54
C ASN A 152 5.66 -2.80 8.06
N ASN A 153 6.28 -2.03 7.15
CA ASN A 153 7.19 -0.94 7.51
C ASN A 153 6.50 0.25 8.19
N ILE A 154 5.16 0.35 8.19
CA ILE A 154 4.45 1.34 9.02
C ILE A 154 4.81 1.15 10.50
N THR A 155 5.19 -0.07 10.90
CA THR A 155 5.63 -0.33 12.28
C THR A 155 6.91 0.41 12.67
N ASN A 156 7.72 0.87 11.70
CA ASN A 156 8.95 1.65 11.94
C ASN A 156 8.63 3.00 12.60
N TYR A 157 7.45 3.58 12.33
CA TYR A 157 7.00 4.82 12.97
C TYR A 157 6.79 4.71 14.49
N LYS A 158 6.90 3.53 15.09
CA LYS A 158 6.95 3.36 16.57
C LYS A 158 8.26 3.84 17.15
N GLU A 159 9.32 3.88 16.35
CA GLU A 159 10.62 4.40 16.75
C GLU A 159 10.60 5.93 16.56
N GLU A 160 10.87 6.66 17.63
CA GLU A 160 10.84 8.13 17.63
C GLU A 160 11.80 8.73 16.61
N SER A 161 12.96 8.11 16.40
CA SER A 161 13.92 8.53 15.37
C SER A 161 13.31 8.50 13.96
N PHE A 162 12.63 7.41 13.62
CA PHE A 162 11.98 7.25 12.31
C PHE A 162 10.78 8.18 12.16
N PHE A 163 10.00 8.40 13.22
CA PHE A 163 8.86 9.31 13.21
C PHE A 163 9.29 10.78 13.01
N ASN A 164 10.44 11.16 13.57
CA ASN A 164 10.98 12.52 13.48
C ASN A 164 11.81 12.75 12.19
N GLU A 165 12.13 11.71 11.44
CA GLU A 165 12.60 11.85 10.06
C GLU A 165 11.43 12.36 9.23
N ASP A 166 11.67 13.33 8.36
CA ASP A 166 10.65 13.90 7.46
C ASP A 166 10.32 12.88 6.33
N ASN A 167 9.83 11.71 6.72
CA ASN A 167 9.46 10.62 5.81
C ASN A 167 8.11 10.93 5.17
N LYS A 168 8.13 11.38 3.94
CA LYS A 168 6.92 11.74 3.21
C LYS A 168 6.17 10.52 2.71
N ILE A 169 4.85 10.63 2.70
CA ILE A 169 3.95 9.72 2.00
C ILE A 169 3.56 10.37 0.68
N SER A 170 3.98 9.77 -0.41
CA SER A 170 3.64 10.21 -1.76
C SER A 170 2.47 9.40 -2.29
N ILE A 171 1.42 10.08 -2.72
CA ILE A 171 0.27 9.51 -3.42
C ILE A 171 0.25 10.07 -4.84
N ILE A 172 0.26 9.20 -5.85
CA ILE A 172 0.11 9.59 -7.25
C ILE A 172 -1.28 9.14 -7.70
N MET A 173 -2.08 10.09 -8.16
CA MET A 173 -3.44 9.85 -8.60
C MET A 173 -3.82 10.84 -9.70
N ASN A 174 -4.38 10.35 -10.79
CA ASN A 174 -4.81 11.17 -11.93
C ASN A 174 -3.69 12.11 -12.43
N ASN A 175 -2.47 11.57 -12.57
CA ASN A 175 -1.26 12.29 -12.97
C ASN A 175 -0.86 13.46 -12.03
N THR A 176 -1.30 13.43 -10.79
CA THR A 176 -0.96 14.44 -9.77
C THR A 176 -0.27 13.77 -8.58
N LEU A 177 0.79 14.39 -8.05
CA LEU A 177 1.44 13.99 -6.81
C LEU A 177 0.84 14.74 -5.63
N TYR A 178 0.49 14.00 -4.62
CA TYR A 178 0.11 14.52 -3.31
C TYR A 178 1.16 14.05 -2.30
N GLU A 179 1.76 14.98 -1.58
CA GLU A 179 2.71 14.70 -0.50
C GLU A 179 2.01 14.91 0.84
N TYR A 180 2.13 13.92 1.72
CA TYR A 180 1.56 13.94 3.06
C TYR A 180 2.64 13.73 4.11
N GLU A 181 2.47 14.35 5.28
CA GLU A 181 3.29 14.18 6.46
C GLU A 181 2.57 13.36 7.51
N VAL A 182 3.31 12.48 8.21
CA VAL A 182 2.75 11.68 9.29
C VAL A 182 2.71 12.50 10.56
N PHE A 183 1.52 12.86 11.03
CA PHE A 183 1.34 13.62 12.28
C PHE A 183 1.01 12.75 13.49
N SER A 184 0.57 11.51 13.31
CA SER A 184 0.21 10.61 14.40
C SER A 184 0.29 9.14 14.00
N VAL A 185 0.84 8.29 14.89
CA VAL A 185 0.84 6.83 14.74
C VAL A 185 0.45 6.20 16.06
N TYR A 186 -0.44 5.19 16.01
CA TYR A 186 -0.85 4.45 17.20
C TYR A 186 -1.16 2.99 16.89
N VAL A 187 -1.08 2.15 17.92
CA VAL A 187 -1.45 0.73 17.83
C VAL A 187 -2.74 0.52 18.60
N LYS A 188 -3.79 0.09 17.89
CA LYS A 188 -5.07 -0.25 18.52
C LYS A 188 -5.30 -1.75 18.50
N ARG A 189 -5.70 -2.34 19.64
CA ARG A 189 -6.06 -3.76 19.73
C ARG A 189 -7.43 -3.98 19.07
N SER A 190 -7.61 -5.15 18.42
CA SER A 190 -8.86 -5.50 17.74
C SER A 190 -10.08 -5.53 18.67
N GLU A 191 -9.89 -5.80 19.95
CA GLU A 191 -10.94 -5.79 20.97
C GLU A 191 -11.53 -4.39 21.21
N GLU A 192 -10.72 -3.35 21.01
CA GLU A 192 -11.14 -1.96 21.17
C GLU A 192 -11.94 -1.42 19.95
N ARG A 193 -11.93 -2.14 18.83
CA ARG A 193 -12.72 -1.78 17.63
C ARG A 193 -14.23 -1.97 17.81
N ARG A 194 -14.66 -2.73 18.81
CA ARG A 194 -16.11 -2.98 19.06
C ARG A 194 -16.82 -1.86 19.81
N VAL A 195 -16.09 -0.93 20.37
CA VAL A 195 -16.64 0.21 21.13
C VAL A 195 -16.50 1.47 20.29
N GLY A 196 -17.36 1.66 19.32
CA GLY A 196 -17.36 2.93 18.62
C GLY A 196 -17.89 2.86 17.20
N LYS A 197 -19.21 2.68 17.06
CA LYS A 197 -19.92 3.17 15.88
C LYS A 197 -20.01 4.72 15.86
N GLU A 198 -19.34 5.37 16.80
CA GLU A 198 -19.28 6.83 16.94
C GLU A 198 -17.82 7.25 17.13
N CYS A 199 -16.97 6.97 16.13
CA CYS A 199 -15.73 7.73 15.99
C CYS A 199 -16.07 9.00 15.24
N ASN A 200 -16.55 10.02 15.95
CA ASN A 200 -16.36 11.38 15.52
C ASN A 200 -14.85 11.61 15.56
N ALA A 201 -14.20 11.44 14.42
CA ALA A 201 -12.82 11.82 14.24
C ALA A 201 -12.71 13.32 14.43
N TRP A 202 -12.15 13.73 15.56
CA TRP A 202 -11.57 15.05 15.70
C TRP A 202 -10.18 14.96 15.08
N CYS A 203 -10.05 15.42 13.85
CA CYS A 203 -8.79 15.91 13.30
C CYS A 203 -8.59 17.35 13.70
#